data_1ddda47a3ec4a0c95e39f49d48f6f8be
#
_entry.id   1ddda47a3ec4a0c95e39f49d48f6f8be
#
_cell.length_a   1.000
_cell.length_b   1.000
_cell.length_c   1.000
_cell.angle_alpha   90.00
_cell.angle_beta   90.00
_cell.angle_gamma   90.00
#
_symmetry.space_group_name_H-M   'P 1'
#
loop_
_entity.id
_entity.type
_entity.pdbx_description
1 polymer ?
#
loop_
_entity_poly.entity_id
_entity_poly.type
_entity_poly.pdbx_seq_one_letter_code
_entity_poly.pdbx_strand_id
1 'polypeptide(L)'
;MARLFFGGIHPDDRKALSREKAITSFPAPKQVTIPLSQHIGAPCKPLVQVGDQVTVGQKLGDNTGLCVPVHAPVSGKVKKIAALPHTNGSNVLSIVIENDEQNTLCPTLHSYESIDGLTPEQLMEIIREGGIVGMGGATFPTHVKLSSGIGKVDTIIVNAAECEPYITADDRLMREQPERLLRGLRVLMKVMGLAEAHIGIEENKPEAIAALRKALGDAEDISVHPLHTRYPQGAEKQLIQAITGRQVPPGGLPAAVGCAVFNAATCAAVCDAVYDGMPLIRRIVTVTGKGVASPANFEVCIGTSFAELLEACGVREDAYKVLSGGPMMGVAQFDMAVPVIKGTNAIVVFSQEDNCEKANPHCIRCGKCVGVCPMHLMPLYLHRYEEADDLEGLERMHLLDCIECGSCAYTCPAKIHLVQSFRAGKQKLRDAKAKATNS
;
A
#
# COMPACT_ATOMS: atom_id res chain seq x y z
N MET A 1 -8.35 16.25 -20.87
CA MET A 1 -8.07 16.87 -19.54
C MET A 1 -8.63 15.95 -18.46
N ALA A 2 -7.87 15.67 -17.41
CA ALA A 2 -8.34 14.91 -16.27
C ALA A 2 -9.51 15.64 -15.57
N ARG A 3 -10.52 14.89 -15.14
CA ARG A 3 -11.69 15.45 -14.46
C ARG A 3 -11.40 15.64 -12.98
N LEU A 4 -11.94 16.70 -12.40
CA LEU A 4 -11.84 16.96 -10.96
C LEU A 4 -12.92 16.17 -10.23
N PHE A 5 -12.57 15.60 -9.08
CA PHE A 5 -13.54 15.05 -8.13
C PHE A 5 -13.93 16.13 -7.09
N PHE A 6 -15.09 15.96 -6.47
CA PHE A 6 -15.55 16.85 -5.39
C PHE A 6 -14.81 16.57 -4.08
N GLY A 7 -14.67 17.59 -3.22
CA GLY A 7 -14.01 17.45 -1.93
C GLY A 7 -12.48 17.40 -2.06
N GLY A 8 -11.81 16.71 -1.14
CA GLY A 8 -10.34 16.67 -1.08
C GLY A 8 -9.71 17.91 -0.46
N ILE A 9 -8.42 17.87 -0.30
CA ILE A 9 -7.59 18.90 0.34
C ILE A 9 -6.27 19.09 -0.43
N HIS A 10 -5.55 20.16 -0.12
CA HIS A 10 -4.19 20.43 -0.61
C HIS A 10 -3.24 20.52 0.59
N PRO A 11 -2.79 19.38 1.16
CA PRO A 11 -1.79 19.42 2.22
C PRO A 11 -0.43 19.83 1.66
N ASP A 12 0.42 20.39 2.52
CA ASP A 12 1.84 20.53 2.20
C ASP A 12 2.42 19.11 1.98
N ASP A 13 2.93 18.85 0.79
CA ASP A 13 3.33 17.49 0.37
C ASP A 13 4.61 16.98 1.06
N ARG A 14 5.45 17.89 1.59
CA ARG A 14 6.71 17.57 2.29
C ARG A 14 7.64 16.59 1.55
N LYS A 15 7.43 16.37 0.26
CA LYS A 15 8.20 15.41 -0.54
C LYS A 15 9.63 15.90 -0.83
N ALA A 16 9.89 17.19 -0.72
CA ALA A 16 11.22 17.77 -0.90
C ALA A 16 12.31 17.14 0.01
N LEU A 17 11.93 16.55 1.14
CA LEU A 17 12.85 15.90 2.08
C LEU A 17 13.53 14.66 1.46
N SER A 18 12.83 13.89 0.62
CA SER A 18 13.31 12.62 0.06
C SER A 18 13.20 12.51 -1.47
N ARG A 19 12.48 13.41 -2.14
CA ARG A 19 12.22 13.37 -3.59
C ARG A 19 13.52 13.25 -4.41
N GLU A 20 14.57 13.98 -4.05
CA GLU A 20 15.84 13.97 -4.78
C GLU A 20 16.83 12.90 -4.27
N LYS A 21 16.39 12.05 -3.34
CA LYS A 21 17.18 10.92 -2.85
C LYS A 21 16.90 9.70 -3.73
N ALA A 22 17.91 9.26 -4.48
CA ALA A 22 17.82 8.05 -5.30
C ALA A 22 17.54 6.82 -4.44
N ILE A 23 16.97 5.79 -5.05
CA ILE A 23 16.79 4.49 -4.40
C ILE A 23 18.18 3.89 -4.11
N THR A 24 18.42 3.53 -2.87
CA THR A 24 19.64 2.84 -2.46
C THR A 24 19.32 1.47 -1.88
N SER A 25 20.09 0.46 -2.24
CA SER A 25 19.93 -0.87 -1.66
C SER A 25 20.30 -0.84 -0.17
N PHE A 26 19.38 -1.24 0.69
CA PHE A 26 19.67 -1.40 2.11
C PHE A 26 20.33 -2.77 2.34
N PRO A 27 21.42 -2.85 3.12
CA PRO A 27 22.06 -4.13 3.42
C PRO A 27 21.06 -5.12 4.03
N ALA A 28 21.14 -6.38 3.61
CA ALA A 28 20.31 -7.42 4.22
C ALA A 28 20.67 -7.53 5.71
N PRO A 29 19.69 -7.48 6.63
CA PRO A 29 19.94 -7.51 8.06
C PRO A 29 20.45 -8.90 8.48
N LYS A 30 21.09 -8.96 9.66
CA LYS A 30 21.54 -10.24 10.26
C LYS A 30 20.37 -11.16 10.61
N GLN A 31 19.19 -10.60 10.79
CA GLN A 31 17.96 -11.30 11.09
C GLN A 31 16.77 -10.63 10.43
N VAL A 32 15.87 -11.41 9.85
CA VAL A 32 14.59 -10.92 9.31
C VAL A 32 13.42 -11.56 10.05
N THR A 33 12.36 -10.80 10.23
CA THR A 33 11.10 -11.27 10.82
C THR A 33 10.01 -11.25 9.77
N ILE A 34 9.50 -12.41 9.36
CA ILE A 34 8.50 -12.56 8.31
C ILE A 34 7.13 -12.88 8.91
N PRO A 35 6.22 -11.89 9.03
CA PRO A 35 4.86 -12.15 9.46
C PRO A 35 4.14 -13.06 8.48
N LEU A 36 3.36 -14.00 8.98
CA LEU A 36 2.51 -14.88 8.17
C LEU A 36 1.17 -14.22 7.78
N SER A 37 0.90 -13.02 8.28
CA SER A 37 -0.25 -12.18 7.92
C SER A 37 0.24 -10.88 7.29
N GLN A 38 0.38 -10.85 5.96
CA GLN A 38 0.86 -9.69 5.21
C GLN A 38 -0.12 -9.21 4.13
N HIS A 39 -1.35 -9.70 4.13
CA HIS A 39 -2.38 -9.37 3.15
C HIS A 39 -3.78 -9.53 3.75
N ILE A 40 -4.79 -8.97 3.08
CA ILE A 40 -6.20 -9.25 3.40
C ILE A 40 -6.51 -10.70 3.03
N GLY A 41 -7.15 -11.41 3.95
CA GLY A 41 -7.56 -12.80 3.79
C GLY A 41 -7.05 -13.70 4.91
N ALA A 42 -6.95 -14.98 4.65
CA ALA A 42 -6.47 -15.96 5.63
C ALA A 42 -4.95 -15.80 5.84
N PRO A 43 -4.46 -15.76 7.09
CA PRO A 43 -3.02 -15.77 7.33
C PRO A 43 -2.40 -17.07 6.79
N CYS A 44 -1.15 -16.98 6.34
CA CYS A 44 -0.40 -18.15 5.90
C CYS A 44 -0.15 -19.12 7.07
N LYS A 45 -0.12 -20.41 6.76
CA LYS A 45 0.42 -21.45 7.66
C LYS A 45 1.90 -21.64 7.37
N PRO A 46 2.76 -21.83 8.38
CA PRO A 46 4.17 -22.07 8.16
C PRO A 46 4.39 -23.40 7.41
N LEU A 47 5.28 -23.39 6.43
CA LEU A 47 5.73 -24.57 5.67
C LEU A 47 7.13 -25.03 6.09
N VAL A 48 7.73 -24.33 7.07
CA VAL A 48 9.05 -24.59 7.63
C VAL A 48 8.97 -24.74 9.13
N GLN A 49 10.01 -25.34 9.72
CA GLN A 49 10.14 -25.57 11.16
C GLN A 49 11.40 -24.87 11.69
N VAL A 50 11.44 -24.68 13.02
CA VAL A 50 12.63 -24.16 13.69
C VAL A 50 13.81 -25.11 13.46
N GLY A 51 14.91 -24.57 13.00
CA GLY A 51 16.11 -25.31 12.66
C GLY A 51 16.31 -25.53 11.15
N ASP A 52 15.28 -25.37 10.33
CA ASP A 52 15.38 -25.54 8.87
C ASP A 52 16.34 -24.51 8.25
N GLN A 53 17.08 -24.93 7.23
CA GLN A 53 17.80 -24.04 6.33
C GLN A 53 16.86 -23.58 5.22
N VAL A 54 16.90 -22.30 4.92
CA VAL A 54 16.07 -21.67 3.88
C VAL A 54 16.92 -20.88 2.91
N THR A 55 16.45 -20.74 1.69
CA THR A 55 17.11 -20.04 0.59
C THR A 55 16.31 -18.83 0.14
N VAL A 56 16.96 -17.84 -0.48
CA VAL A 56 16.31 -16.62 -0.99
C VAL A 56 15.23 -16.99 -2.00
N GLY A 57 14.02 -16.49 -1.81
CA GLY A 57 12.85 -16.77 -2.65
C GLY A 57 12.11 -18.05 -2.28
N GLN A 58 12.61 -18.85 -1.31
CA GLN A 58 11.91 -20.04 -0.85
C GLN A 58 10.58 -19.68 -0.16
N LYS A 59 9.53 -20.43 -0.48
CA LYS A 59 8.22 -20.28 0.15
C LYS A 59 8.30 -20.71 1.62
N LEU A 60 7.94 -19.80 2.53
CA LEU A 60 7.94 -19.99 3.97
C LEU A 60 6.58 -20.32 4.54
N GLY A 61 5.53 -19.84 3.90
CA GLY A 61 4.17 -20.03 4.34
C GLY A 61 3.17 -19.81 3.20
N ASP A 62 2.04 -20.50 3.28
CA ASP A 62 0.93 -20.42 2.33
C ASP A 62 -0.38 -20.84 3.02
N ASN A 63 -1.52 -20.64 2.35
CA ASN A 63 -2.81 -21.15 2.80
C ASN A 63 -3.77 -21.27 1.61
N THR A 64 -4.88 -21.94 1.81
CA THR A 64 -5.99 -22.04 0.84
C THR A 64 -6.91 -20.83 0.91
N GLY A 65 -7.67 -20.57 -0.16
CA GLY A 65 -8.66 -19.50 -0.24
C GLY A 65 -8.03 -18.14 -0.57
N LEU A 66 -8.51 -17.08 0.08
CA LEU A 66 -7.99 -15.73 -0.13
C LEU A 66 -6.63 -15.59 0.57
N CYS A 67 -5.57 -16.02 -0.10
CA CYS A 67 -4.21 -16.01 0.41
C CYS A 67 -3.20 -15.93 -0.74
N VAL A 68 -2.03 -15.39 -0.44
CA VAL A 68 -0.81 -15.51 -1.26
C VAL A 68 0.37 -15.88 -0.37
N PRO A 69 1.35 -16.66 -0.87
CA PRO A 69 2.47 -17.10 -0.07
C PRO A 69 3.37 -15.97 0.40
N VAL A 70 4.12 -16.23 1.47
CA VAL A 70 5.24 -15.43 1.95
C VAL A 70 6.54 -16.18 1.74
N HIS A 71 7.63 -15.45 1.43
CA HIS A 71 8.91 -16.01 1.01
C HIS A 71 10.07 -15.48 1.85
N ALA A 72 11.18 -16.21 1.83
CA ALA A 72 12.41 -15.82 2.49
C ALA A 72 13.15 -14.74 1.67
N PRO A 73 13.45 -13.57 2.24
CA PRO A 73 14.22 -12.52 1.56
C PRO A 73 15.74 -12.73 1.68
N VAL A 74 16.17 -13.63 2.54
CA VAL A 74 17.56 -13.99 2.81
C VAL A 74 17.70 -15.51 2.87
N SER A 75 18.91 -16.04 2.63
CA SER A 75 19.25 -17.43 3.00
C SER A 75 19.68 -17.51 4.47
N GLY A 76 19.51 -18.68 5.08
CA GLY A 76 19.91 -18.86 6.47
C GLY A 76 19.05 -19.85 7.23
N LYS A 77 19.03 -19.72 8.55
CA LYS A 77 18.40 -20.69 9.46
C LYS A 77 17.15 -20.12 10.14
N VAL A 78 16.05 -20.87 10.12
CA VAL A 78 14.86 -20.55 10.91
C VAL A 78 15.18 -20.69 12.40
N LYS A 79 15.18 -19.57 13.11
CA LYS A 79 15.50 -19.51 14.55
C LYS A 79 14.29 -19.65 15.44
N LYS A 80 13.15 -19.12 15.01
CA LYS A 80 11.95 -19.05 15.83
C LYS A 80 10.69 -18.91 14.96
N ILE A 81 9.59 -19.51 15.43
CA ILE A 81 8.24 -19.27 14.91
C ILE A 81 7.38 -18.91 16.12
N ALA A 82 6.92 -17.66 16.20
CA ALA A 82 6.19 -17.14 17.36
C ALA A 82 5.31 -15.95 17.00
N ALA A 83 4.38 -15.58 17.88
CA ALA A 83 3.65 -14.32 17.80
C ALA A 83 4.59 -13.15 18.13
N LEU A 84 4.79 -12.24 17.17
CA LEU A 84 5.69 -11.08 17.28
C LEU A 84 4.98 -9.80 16.85
N PRO A 85 5.49 -8.62 17.26
CA PRO A 85 4.89 -7.32 16.92
C PRO A 85 4.71 -7.12 15.41
N HIS A 86 3.57 -6.53 15.04
CA HIS A 86 3.20 -6.23 13.67
C HIS A 86 2.75 -4.78 13.53
N THR A 87 2.89 -4.20 12.34
CA THR A 87 2.56 -2.80 12.05
C THR A 87 1.07 -2.44 12.24
N ASN A 88 0.19 -3.43 12.40
CA ASN A 88 -1.22 -3.22 12.74
C ASN A 88 -1.49 -3.06 14.24
N GLY A 89 -0.44 -3.09 15.08
CA GLY A 89 -0.53 -2.96 16.54
C GLY A 89 -0.81 -4.24 17.30
N SER A 90 -0.93 -5.40 16.62
CA SER A 90 -1.10 -6.71 17.26
C SER A 90 0.15 -7.57 17.15
N ASN A 91 0.18 -8.69 17.87
CA ASN A 91 1.16 -9.74 17.67
C ASN A 91 0.60 -10.75 16.66
N VAL A 92 1.39 -11.09 15.63
CA VAL A 92 1.01 -12.09 14.63
C VAL A 92 2.07 -13.19 14.54
N LEU A 93 1.65 -14.40 14.17
CA LEU A 93 2.57 -15.51 13.96
C LEU A 93 3.58 -15.12 12.88
N SER A 94 4.87 -15.20 13.20
CA SER A 94 5.97 -14.76 12.36
C SER A 94 7.11 -15.77 12.38
N ILE A 95 7.83 -15.86 11.27
CA ILE A 95 9.04 -16.69 11.13
C ILE A 95 10.24 -15.76 11.23
N VAL A 96 11.19 -16.10 12.12
CA VAL A 96 12.45 -15.39 12.28
C VAL A 96 13.55 -16.20 11.63
N ILE A 97 14.29 -15.57 10.70
CA ILE A 97 15.41 -16.19 9.97
C ILE A 97 16.70 -15.46 10.35
N GLU A 98 17.69 -16.18 10.80
CA GLU A 98 19.07 -15.70 10.93
C GLU A 98 19.74 -15.81 9.57
N ASN A 99 20.17 -14.67 9.04
CA ASN A 99 20.83 -14.56 7.74
C ASN A 99 22.23 -15.17 7.79
N ASP A 100 22.55 -16.05 6.86
CA ASP A 100 23.88 -16.65 6.71
C ASP A 100 24.82 -15.81 5.82
N GLU A 101 24.30 -14.71 5.26
CA GLU A 101 25.02 -13.78 4.36
C GLU A 101 25.49 -14.43 3.04
N GLN A 102 25.08 -15.68 2.74
CA GLN A 102 25.46 -16.38 1.50
C GLN A 102 24.60 -16.00 0.30
N ASN A 103 23.39 -15.45 0.54
CA ASN A 103 22.42 -15.14 -0.51
C ASN A 103 22.12 -16.31 -1.47
N THR A 104 22.12 -17.54 -0.96
CA THR A 104 21.83 -18.73 -1.75
C THR A 104 20.41 -18.68 -2.29
N LEU A 105 20.28 -18.68 -3.61
CA LEU A 105 18.97 -18.63 -4.28
C LEU A 105 18.24 -19.98 -4.20
N CYS A 106 16.92 -19.91 -4.11
CA CYS A 106 16.08 -21.11 -4.19
C CYS A 106 16.17 -21.72 -5.59
N PRO A 107 16.50 -23.03 -5.71
CA PRO A 107 16.70 -23.66 -7.03
C PRO A 107 15.43 -23.81 -7.86
N THR A 108 14.24 -23.56 -7.27
CA THR A 108 12.96 -23.63 -7.98
C THR A 108 12.51 -22.29 -8.56
N LEU A 109 13.31 -21.22 -8.39
CA LEU A 109 13.04 -19.95 -9.03
C LEU A 109 13.16 -20.08 -10.55
N HIS A 110 12.21 -19.54 -11.28
CA HIS A 110 12.17 -19.62 -12.73
C HIS A 110 11.82 -18.25 -13.34
N SER A 111 12.69 -17.78 -14.23
CA SER A 111 12.53 -16.52 -14.98
C SER A 111 12.16 -16.78 -16.42
N TYR A 112 11.47 -15.79 -17.04
CA TYR A 112 11.09 -15.85 -18.45
C TYR A 112 11.63 -14.62 -19.19
N GLU A 113 12.27 -14.84 -20.33
CA GLU A 113 12.78 -13.72 -21.16
C GLU A 113 11.64 -12.93 -21.82
N SER A 114 10.56 -13.63 -22.22
CA SER A 114 9.35 -13.05 -22.82
C SER A 114 8.10 -13.71 -22.26
N ILE A 115 6.99 -12.97 -22.30
CA ILE A 115 5.67 -13.49 -21.95
C ILE A 115 4.92 -14.11 -23.15
N ASP A 116 5.46 -14.05 -24.35
CA ASP A 116 4.73 -14.42 -25.58
C ASP A 116 4.21 -15.86 -25.57
N GLY A 117 5.01 -16.78 -25.04
CA GLY A 117 4.66 -18.21 -24.93
C GLY A 117 3.82 -18.57 -23.69
N LEU A 118 3.53 -17.61 -22.79
CA LEU A 118 2.80 -17.87 -21.54
C LEU A 118 1.30 -17.58 -21.71
N THR A 119 0.46 -18.49 -21.19
CA THR A 119 -0.98 -18.26 -21.14
C THR A 119 -1.37 -17.31 -19.99
N PRO A 120 -2.54 -16.66 -20.04
CA PRO A 120 -3.04 -15.86 -18.92
C PRO A 120 -3.10 -16.62 -17.60
N GLU A 121 -3.45 -17.91 -17.62
CA GLU A 121 -3.53 -18.76 -16.42
C GLU A 121 -2.14 -19.01 -15.84
N GLN A 122 -1.12 -19.26 -16.68
CA GLN A 122 0.27 -19.42 -16.23
C GLN A 122 0.81 -18.14 -15.61
N LEU A 123 0.55 -16.98 -16.23
CA LEU A 123 0.94 -15.68 -15.67
C LEU A 123 0.24 -15.40 -14.34
N MET A 124 -1.05 -15.74 -14.23
CA MET A 124 -1.80 -15.59 -12.98
C MET A 124 -1.25 -16.48 -11.86
N GLU A 125 -0.84 -17.71 -12.18
CA GLU A 125 -0.20 -18.61 -11.23
C GLU A 125 1.17 -18.07 -10.78
N ILE A 126 1.99 -17.55 -11.69
CA ILE A 126 3.28 -16.90 -11.34
C ILE A 126 3.04 -15.72 -10.39
N ILE A 127 2.02 -14.89 -10.64
CA ILE A 127 1.65 -13.75 -9.78
C ILE A 127 1.21 -14.23 -8.40
N ARG A 128 0.41 -15.30 -8.33
CA ARG A 128 -0.01 -15.91 -7.05
C ARG A 128 1.19 -16.48 -6.30
N GLU A 129 1.95 -17.33 -6.98
CA GLU A 129 3.12 -18.01 -6.39
C GLU A 129 4.23 -17.02 -6.02
N GLY A 130 4.39 -15.92 -6.76
CA GLY A 130 5.25 -14.79 -6.39
C GLY A 130 4.80 -14.01 -5.15
N GLY A 131 3.62 -14.34 -4.60
CA GLY A 131 3.10 -13.69 -3.40
C GLY A 131 2.73 -12.22 -3.61
N ILE A 132 2.35 -11.84 -4.84
CA ILE A 132 2.10 -10.44 -5.21
C ILE A 132 0.77 -9.94 -4.65
N VAL A 133 0.83 -8.78 -3.99
CA VAL A 133 -0.33 -8.08 -3.41
C VAL A 133 -0.42 -6.64 -3.91
N GLY A 134 -1.54 -6.00 -3.68
CA GLY A 134 -1.69 -4.56 -3.91
C GLY A 134 -0.79 -3.76 -2.96
N MET A 135 0.20 -3.05 -3.49
CA MET A 135 1.27 -2.41 -2.70
C MET A 135 0.97 -0.93 -2.35
N GLY A 136 -0.16 -0.39 -2.76
CA GLY A 136 -0.59 0.99 -2.49
C GLY A 136 -1.61 1.15 -1.37
N GLY A 137 -1.83 0.14 -0.53
CA GLY A 137 -2.83 0.23 0.55
C GLY A 137 -3.13 -1.10 1.22
N ALA A 138 -4.32 -1.63 1.00
CA ALA A 138 -4.90 -2.75 1.75
C ALA A 138 -4.25 -4.14 1.51
N THR A 139 -3.19 -4.24 0.74
CA THR A 139 -2.47 -5.51 0.44
C THR A 139 -3.39 -6.65 -0.04
N PHE A 140 -4.38 -6.33 -0.88
CA PHE A 140 -5.28 -7.33 -1.45
C PHE A 140 -4.54 -8.23 -2.45
N PRO A 141 -4.72 -9.58 -2.42
CA PRO A 141 -4.08 -10.51 -3.34
C PRO A 141 -4.32 -10.16 -4.81
N THR A 142 -3.24 -9.92 -5.58
CA THR A 142 -3.33 -9.42 -6.97
C THR A 142 -4.00 -10.42 -7.90
N HIS A 143 -3.71 -11.74 -7.77
CA HIS A 143 -4.32 -12.79 -8.58
C HIS A 143 -5.85 -12.86 -8.39
N VAL A 144 -6.37 -12.58 -7.19
CA VAL A 144 -7.82 -12.55 -6.93
C VAL A 144 -8.46 -11.33 -7.59
N LYS A 145 -7.78 -10.17 -7.56
CA LYS A 145 -8.26 -8.97 -8.29
C LYS A 145 -8.32 -9.25 -9.78
N LEU A 146 -7.31 -9.91 -10.35
CA LEU A 146 -7.28 -10.29 -11.76
C LEU A 146 -8.40 -11.27 -12.10
N SER A 147 -8.50 -12.40 -11.40
CA SER A 147 -9.51 -13.42 -11.67
C SER A 147 -10.95 -12.91 -11.56
N SER A 148 -11.22 -12.01 -10.61
CA SER A 148 -12.55 -11.40 -10.44
C SER A 148 -12.88 -10.36 -11.53
N GLY A 149 -11.87 -9.84 -12.22
CA GLY A 149 -11.99 -8.81 -13.26
C GLY A 149 -12.08 -9.38 -14.69
N ILE A 150 -11.58 -10.58 -14.95
CA ILE A 150 -11.61 -11.19 -16.28
C ILE A 150 -13.06 -11.25 -16.82
N GLY A 151 -13.26 -10.76 -18.04
CA GLY A 151 -14.57 -10.69 -18.69
C GLY A 151 -15.52 -9.59 -18.19
N LYS A 152 -15.12 -8.83 -17.17
CA LYS A 152 -15.91 -7.72 -16.60
C LYS A 152 -15.22 -6.37 -16.73
N VAL A 153 -13.90 -6.36 -16.78
CA VAL A 153 -13.07 -5.16 -16.84
C VAL A 153 -12.66 -4.91 -18.28
N ASP A 154 -12.83 -3.68 -18.72
CA ASP A 154 -12.40 -3.17 -20.03
C ASP A 154 -11.26 -2.15 -19.93
N THR A 155 -10.93 -1.71 -18.71
CA THR A 155 -9.98 -0.63 -18.46
C THR A 155 -9.06 -0.95 -17.30
N ILE A 156 -7.74 -1.03 -17.54
CA ILE A 156 -6.71 -1.08 -16.48
C ILE A 156 -6.22 0.34 -16.19
N ILE A 157 -6.11 0.68 -14.91
CA ILE A 157 -5.55 1.93 -14.43
C ILE A 157 -4.41 1.65 -13.46
N VAL A 158 -3.23 2.20 -13.73
CA VAL A 158 -2.13 2.23 -12.75
C VAL A 158 -2.28 3.47 -11.89
N ASN A 159 -2.40 3.25 -10.60
CA ASN A 159 -2.33 4.28 -9.59
C ASN A 159 -0.87 4.65 -9.32
N ALA A 160 -0.42 5.69 -9.97
CA ALA A 160 0.89 6.32 -9.83
C ALA A 160 0.78 7.70 -9.16
N ALA A 161 -0.37 8.01 -8.56
CA ALA A 161 -0.63 9.32 -7.95
C ALA A 161 0.30 9.60 -6.76
N GLU A 162 0.51 8.61 -5.87
CA GLU A 162 1.31 8.76 -4.64
C GLU A 162 0.97 10.08 -3.92
N CYS A 163 -0.34 10.28 -3.64
CA CYS A 163 -0.87 11.53 -3.11
C CYS A 163 -0.63 11.73 -1.60
N GLU A 164 -0.19 10.70 -0.87
CA GLU A 164 0.19 10.81 0.54
C GLU A 164 1.38 11.75 0.71
N PRO A 165 1.31 12.74 1.62
CA PRO A 165 2.46 13.58 1.91
C PRO A 165 3.67 12.78 2.40
N TYR A 166 4.87 13.31 2.22
CA TYR A 166 6.17 12.75 2.58
C TYR A 166 6.65 11.57 1.73
N ILE A 167 5.77 10.73 1.18
CA ILE A 167 6.14 9.49 0.50
C ILE A 167 6.63 9.78 -0.92
N THR A 168 7.76 9.16 -1.31
CA THR A 168 8.42 9.33 -2.62
C THR A 168 8.89 7.99 -3.22
N ALA A 169 8.49 6.86 -2.65
CA ALA A 169 8.89 5.52 -3.09
C ALA A 169 8.44 5.20 -4.52
N ASP A 170 7.16 5.49 -4.85
CA ASP A 170 6.62 5.25 -6.20
C ASP A 170 7.13 6.31 -7.20
N ASP A 171 7.31 7.58 -6.78
CA ASP A 171 7.94 8.62 -7.60
C ASP A 171 9.34 8.19 -8.02
N ARG A 172 10.17 7.75 -7.08
CA ARG A 172 11.54 7.29 -7.37
C ARG A 172 11.56 6.02 -8.23
N LEU A 173 10.68 5.05 -7.96
CA LEU A 173 10.53 3.87 -8.81
C LEU A 173 10.25 4.27 -10.28
N MET A 174 9.33 5.19 -10.51
CA MET A 174 8.96 5.63 -11.85
C MET A 174 10.06 6.45 -12.54
N ARG A 175 10.83 7.21 -11.77
CA ARG A 175 11.97 8.00 -12.30
C ARG A 175 13.17 7.12 -12.67
N GLU A 176 13.47 6.12 -11.87
CA GLU A 176 14.69 5.30 -11.99
C GLU A 176 14.49 3.98 -12.73
N GLN A 177 13.29 3.42 -12.65
CA GLN A 177 13.00 2.08 -13.18
C GLN A 177 11.64 2.03 -13.92
N PRO A 178 11.34 2.97 -14.85
CA PRO A 178 10.06 3.04 -15.53
C PRO A 178 9.75 1.77 -16.33
N GLU A 179 10.76 1.13 -16.93
CA GLU A 179 10.62 -0.10 -17.72
C GLU A 179 10.11 -1.26 -16.86
N ARG A 180 10.57 -1.36 -15.59
CA ARG A 180 10.12 -2.38 -14.65
C ARG A 180 8.61 -2.27 -14.39
N LEU A 181 8.09 -1.05 -14.23
CA LEU A 181 6.66 -0.80 -14.10
C LEU A 181 5.92 -1.16 -15.39
N LEU A 182 6.38 -0.69 -16.55
CA LEU A 182 5.72 -0.88 -17.85
C LEU A 182 5.68 -2.35 -18.26
N ARG A 183 6.77 -3.10 -18.07
CA ARG A 183 6.81 -4.55 -18.33
C ARG A 183 5.79 -5.30 -17.47
N GLY A 184 5.73 -5.00 -16.16
CA GLY A 184 4.73 -5.62 -15.28
C GLY A 184 3.30 -5.23 -15.63
N LEU A 185 3.06 -4.00 -16.07
CA LEU A 185 1.74 -3.57 -16.55
C LEU A 185 1.32 -4.38 -17.78
N ARG A 186 2.21 -4.62 -18.73
CA ARG A 186 1.92 -5.45 -19.93
C ARG A 186 1.60 -6.90 -19.56
N VAL A 187 2.23 -7.45 -18.51
CA VAL A 187 1.82 -8.75 -17.95
C VAL A 187 0.37 -8.71 -17.46
N LEU A 188 -0.02 -7.69 -16.69
CA LEU A 188 -1.39 -7.54 -16.21
C LEU A 188 -2.39 -7.37 -17.36
N MET A 189 -2.04 -6.58 -18.38
CA MET A 189 -2.85 -6.42 -19.61
C MET A 189 -3.06 -7.77 -20.30
N LYS A 190 -2.01 -8.56 -20.48
CA LYS A 190 -2.09 -9.90 -21.11
C LYS A 190 -2.98 -10.84 -20.30
N VAL A 191 -2.85 -10.88 -18.97
CA VAL A 191 -3.71 -11.70 -18.11
C VAL A 191 -5.17 -11.34 -18.25
N MET A 192 -5.49 -10.06 -18.38
CA MET A 192 -6.87 -9.58 -18.50
C MET A 192 -7.38 -9.54 -19.96
N GLY A 193 -6.53 -9.82 -20.95
CA GLY A 193 -6.88 -9.78 -22.37
C GLY A 193 -7.17 -8.36 -22.88
N LEU A 194 -6.50 -7.35 -22.33
CA LEU A 194 -6.71 -5.93 -22.67
C LEU A 194 -5.53 -5.40 -23.50
N ALA A 195 -5.85 -4.61 -24.53
CA ALA A 195 -4.87 -4.00 -25.43
C ALA A 195 -4.34 -2.66 -24.93
N GLU A 196 -5.08 -1.97 -24.06
CA GLU A 196 -4.76 -0.62 -23.60
C GLU A 196 -4.79 -0.52 -22.07
N ALA A 197 -3.95 0.36 -21.53
CA ALA A 197 -3.94 0.70 -20.11
C ALA A 197 -3.65 2.20 -19.88
N HIS A 198 -3.99 2.68 -18.68
CA HIS A 198 -3.82 4.08 -18.30
C HIS A 198 -2.97 4.20 -17.03
N ILE A 199 -2.05 5.16 -16.98
CA ILE A 199 -1.27 5.50 -15.79
C ILE A 199 -1.73 6.87 -15.30
N GLY A 200 -2.34 6.93 -14.11
CA GLY A 200 -2.71 8.20 -13.46
C GLY A 200 -1.61 8.65 -12.50
N ILE A 201 -0.99 9.79 -12.77
CA ILE A 201 0.13 10.33 -12.02
C ILE A 201 -0.11 11.82 -11.71
N GLU A 202 0.18 12.28 -10.49
CA GLU A 202 0.02 13.70 -10.16
C GLU A 202 1.06 14.58 -10.85
N GLU A 203 0.62 15.78 -11.29
CA GLU A 203 1.44 16.75 -12.03
C GLU A 203 2.64 17.31 -11.24
N ASN A 204 2.67 17.10 -9.91
CA ASN A 204 3.82 17.44 -9.07
C ASN A 204 5.02 16.46 -9.23
N LYS A 205 4.94 15.52 -10.18
CA LYS A 205 5.99 14.53 -10.50
C LYS A 205 6.44 14.62 -11.96
N PRO A 206 6.91 15.81 -12.43
CA PRO A 206 7.23 16.03 -13.84
C PRO A 206 8.34 15.11 -14.36
N GLU A 207 9.35 14.77 -13.53
CA GLU A 207 10.44 13.89 -13.91
C GLU A 207 9.96 12.44 -14.10
N ALA A 208 9.06 11.94 -13.24
CA ALA A 208 8.47 10.61 -13.38
C ALA A 208 7.58 10.54 -14.64
N ILE A 209 6.79 11.59 -14.91
CA ILE A 209 6.00 11.70 -16.15
C ILE A 209 6.91 11.64 -17.38
N ALA A 210 8.02 12.40 -17.36
CA ALA A 210 8.99 12.42 -18.46
C ALA A 210 9.68 11.07 -18.64
N ALA A 211 10.08 10.40 -17.55
CA ALA A 211 10.71 9.09 -17.57
C ALA A 211 9.77 8.02 -18.16
N LEU A 212 8.51 7.97 -17.71
CA LEU A 212 7.51 7.04 -18.22
C LEU A 212 7.24 7.25 -19.71
N ARG A 213 7.06 8.52 -20.15
CA ARG A 213 6.85 8.83 -21.57
C ARG A 213 8.06 8.47 -22.43
N LYS A 214 9.26 8.72 -21.92
CA LYS A 214 10.50 8.31 -22.61
C LYS A 214 10.61 6.80 -22.75
N ALA A 215 10.29 6.05 -21.70
CA ALA A 215 10.33 4.59 -21.72
C ALA A 215 9.24 3.96 -22.62
N LEU A 216 8.10 4.63 -22.78
CA LEU A 216 7.06 4.22 -23.72
C LEU A 216 7.46 4.46 -25.19
N GLY A 217 8.23 5.53 -25.48
CA GLY A 217 8.56 5.90 -26.85
C GLY A 217 7.31 6.11 -27.70
N ASP A 218 7.24 5.44 -28.84
CA ASP A 218 6.10 5.51 -29.78
C ASP A 218 5.02 4.45 -29.52
N ALA A 219 5.10 3.73 -28.39
CA ALA A 219 4.09 2.73 -28.06
C ALA A 219 2.76 3.39 -27.65
N GLU A 220 1.67 2.93 -28.24
CA GLU A 220 0.32 3.49 -28.02
C GLU A 220 -0.54 2.65 -27.04
N ASP A 221 -0.01 1.53 -26.56
CA ASP A 221 -0.69 0.58 -25.66
C ASP A 221 -0.93 1.13 -24.24
N ILE A 222 -0.17 2.16 -23.83
CA ILE A 222 -0.23 2.73 -22.48
C ILE A 222 -0.28 4.25 -22.55
N SER A 223 -1.31 4.85 -21.94
CA SER A 223 -1.48 6.30 -21.86
C SER A 223 -1.11 6.85 -20.49
N VAL A 224 -0.26 7.90 -20.44
CA VAL A 224 0.10 8.60 -19.20
C VAL A 224 -0.75 9.85 -19.01
N HIS A 225 -1.54 9.89 -17.94
CA HIS A 225 -2.48 10.96 -17.59
C HIS A 225 -1.95 11.78 -16.41
N PRO A 226 -1.41 13.01 -16.64
CA PRO A 226 -1.14 13.94 -15.57
C PRO A 226 -2.44 14.35 -14.88
N LEU A 227 -2.49 14.26 -13.56
CA LEU A 227 -3.62 14.56 -12.72
C LEU A 227 -3.30 15.76 -11.83
N HIS A 228 -4.32 16.55 -11.50
CA HIS A 228 -4.13 17.64 -10.55
C HIS A 228 -3.66 17.13 -9.19
N THR A 229 -2.64 17.77 -8.63
CA THR A 229 -2.14 17.46 -7.29
C THR A 229 -3.21 17.82 -6.26
N ARG A 230 -3.86 16.80 -5.70
CA ARG A 230 -4.94 16.94 -4.73
C ARG A 230 -5.11 15.67 -3.90
N TYR A 231 -5.22 15.78 -2.62
CA TYR A 231 -5.45 14.62 -1.76
C TYR A 231 -6.96 14.40 -1.53
N PRO A 232 -7.51 13.17 -1.69
CA PRO A 232 -6.86 11.91 -2.03
C PRO A 232 -7.00 11.53 -3.53
N GLN A 233 -6.18 12.07 -4.41
CA GLN A 233 -6.20 11.77 -5.85
C GLN A 233 -5.97 10.28 -6.15
N GLY A 234 -5.13 9.62 -5.33
CA GLY A 234 -4.84 8.19 -5.44
C GLY A 234 -5.91 7.28 -4.84
N ALA A 235 -6.98 7.81 -4.25
CA ALA A 235 -8.09 6.95 -3.84
C ALA A 235 -8.76 6.33 -5.08
N GLU A 236 -8.96 5.01 -5.05
CA GLU A 236 -9.32 4.20 -6.22
C GLU A 236 -10.54 4.76 -6.98
N LYS A 237 -11.61 5.15 -6.26
CA LYS A 237 -12.85 5.69 -6.85
C LYS A 237 -12.62 7.07 -7.48
N GLN A 238 -11.84 7.94 -6.85
CA GLN A 238 -11.47 9.26 -7.36
C GLN A 238 -10.58 9.16 -8.60
N LEU A 239 -9.64 8.24 -8.60
CA LEU A 239 -8.75 7.98 -9.72
C LEU A 239 -9.52 7.49 -10.95
N ILE A 240 -10.42 6.52 -10.78
CA ILE A 240 -11.31 6.03 -11.84
C ILE A 240 -12.11 7.18 -12.44
N GLN A 241 -12.75 8.00 -11.61
CA GLN A 241 -13.54 9.13 -12.08
C GLN A 241 -12.67 10.16 -12.82
N ALA A 242 -11.46 10.45 -12.33
CA ALA A 242 -10.57 11.43 -12.94
C ALA A 242 -10.13 11.01 -14.36
N ILE A 243 -9.86 9.73 -14.58
CA ILE A 243 -9.37 9.20 -15.85
C ILE A 243 -10.50 8.85 -16.80
N THR A 244 -11.50 8.10 -16.34
CA THR A 244 -12.55 7.54 -17.22
C THR A 244 -13.86 8.33 -17.18
N GLY A 245 -14.11 9.10 -16.12
CA GLY A 245 -15.40 9.73 -15.84
C GLY A 245 -16.45 8.78 -15.26
N ARG A 246 -16.14 7.48 -15.13
CA ARG A 246 -17.04 6.50 -14.51
C ARG A 246 -17.07 6.68 -13.00
N GLN A 247 -18.24 6.45 -12.39
CA GLN A 247 -18.42 6.59 -10.94
C GLN A 247 -18.73 5.23 -10.32
N VAL A 248 -17.88 4.76 -9.43
CA VAL A 248 -18.09 3.52 -8.69
C VAL A 248 -19.21 3.74 -7.67
N PRO A 249 -20.31 2.97 -7.71
CA PRO A 249 -21.45 3.18 -6.81
C PRO A 249 -21.08 2.94 -5.34
N PRO A 250 -21.90 3.43 -4.39
CA PRO A 250 -21.79 3.08 -2.97
C PRO A 250 -21.74 1.56 -2.76
N GLY A 251 -20.83 1.08 -1.88
CA GLY A 251 -20.62 -0.35 -1.67
C GLY A 251 -20.02 -1.13 -2.85
N GLY A 252 -19.94 -0.52 -4.05
CA GLY A 252 -19.42 -1.17 -5.26
C GLY A 252 -17.89 -1.23 -5.32
N LEU A 253 -17.39 -2.18 -6.13
CA LEU A 253 -15.97 -2.34 -6.47
C LEU A 253 -15.69 -1.74 -7.87
N PRO A 254 -14.45 -1.42 -8.22
CA PRO A 254 -14.05 -0.90 -9.53
C PRO A 254 -14.56 -1.72 -10.72
N ALA A 255 -14.61 -3.04 -10.60
CA ALA A 255 -15.12 -3.94 -11.64
C ALA A 255 -16.60 -3.69 -11.98
N ALA A 256 -17.39 -3.09 -11.06
CA ALA A 256 -18.79 -2.72 -11.33
C ALA A 256 -18.92 -1.63 -12.41
N VAL A 257 -17.84 -0.90 -12.68
CA VAL A 257 -17.75 0.12 -13.73
C VAL A 257 -16.70 -0.23 -14.80
N GLY A 258 -16.36 -1.51 -14.92
CA GLY A 258 -15.42 -2.01 -15.93
C GLY A 258 -13.96 -1.65 -15.66
N CYS A 259 -13.57 -1.27 -14.45
CA CYS A 259 -12.21 -0.82 -14.14
C CYS A 259 -11.47 -1.78 -13.21
N ALA A 260 -10.15 -1.93 -13.40
CA ALA A 260 -9.23 -2.51 -12.44
C ALA A 260 -8.09 -1.54 -12.16
N VAL A 261 -7.77 -1.32 -10.87
CA VAL A 261 -6.74 -0.37 -10.46
C VAL A 261 -5.59 -1.13 -9.78
N PHE A 262 -4.36 -0.90 -10.25
CA PHE A 262 -3.13 -1.46 -9.67
C PHE A 262 -2.17 -0.34 -9.27
N ASN A 263 -1.43 -0.52 -8.19
CA ASN A 263 -0.40 0.45 -7.79
C ASN A 263 0.88 0.28 -8.63
N ALA A 264 1.66 1.36 -8.79
CA ALA A 264 2.91 1.36 -9.55
C ALA A 264 3.91 0.30 -9.07
N ALA A 265 4.14 0.18 -7.75
CA ALA A 265 5.04 -0.83 -7.19
C ALA A 265 4.50 -2.26 -7.36
N THR A 266 3.17 -2.46 -7.41
CA THR A 266 2.59 -3.78 -7.72
C THR A 266 2.95 -4.21 -9.15
N CYS A 267 2.91 -3.30 -10.13
CA CYS A 267 3.34 -3.59 -11.49
C CYS A 267 4.82 -3.99 -11.53
N ALA A 268 5.68 -3.26 -10.81
CA ALA A 268 7.10 -3.59 -10.71
C ALA A 268 7.32 -4.99 -10.10
N ALA A 269 6.60 -5.33 -9.04
CA ALA A 269 6.69 -6.65 -8.41
C ALA A 269 6.19 -7.79 -9.32
N VAL A 270 5.19 -7.53 -10.18
CA VAL A 270 4.77 -8.48 -11.23
C VAL A 270 5.87 -8.67 -12.27
N CYS A 271 6.57 -7.60 -12.65
CA CYS A 271 7.73 -7.70 -13.54
C CYS A 271 8.79 -8.63 -12.94
N ASP A 272 9.18 -8.42 -11.69
CA ASP A 272 10.19 -9.23 -11.02
C ASP A 272 9.79 -10.70 -10.94
N ALA A 273 8.53 -10.98 -10.61
CA ALA A 273 8.05 -12.36 -10.49
C ALA A 273 8.12 -13.11 -11.83
N VAL A 274 7.83 -12.44 -12.94
CA VAL A 274 7.81 -13.06 -14.26
C VAL A 274 9.21 -13.11 -14.89
N TYR A 275 9.88 -11.96 -14.96
CA TYR A 275 11.10 -11.84 -15.75
C TYR A 275 12.37 -12.19 -14.99
N ASP A 276 12.37 -12.03 -13.66
CA ASP A 276 13.51 -12.36 -12.81
C ASP A 276 13.26 -13.62 -11.97
N GLY A 277 12.03 -14.17 -12.02
CA GLY A 277 11.61 -15.31 -11.20
C GLY A 277 11.59 -15.00 -9.70
N MET A 278 11.63 -13.72 -9.34
CA MET A 278 11.80 -13.30 -7.96
C MET A 278 10.46 -12.99 -7.29
N PRO A 279 10.06 -13.72 -6.23
CA PRO A 279 8.85 -13.42 -5.49
C PRO A 279 8.96 -12.07 -4.76
N LEU A 280 7.85 -11.57 -4.25
CA LEU A 280 7.80 -10.31 -3.50
C LEU A 280 8.50 -10.45 -2.14
N ILE A 281 9.81 -10.23 -2.14
CA ILE A 281 10.70 -10.31 -0.98
C ILE A 281 11.40 -8.98 -0.68
N ARG A 282 11.26 -7.99 -1.54
CA ARG A 282 11.85 -6.66 -1.38
C ARG A 282 10.80 -5.56 -1.55
N ARG A 283 11.07 -4.41 -0.98
CA ARG A 283 10.19 -3.25 -1.02
C ARG A 283 11.01 -1.96 -1.09
N ILE A 284 10.55 -0.99 -1.89
CA ILE A 284 11.05 0.37 -1.81
C ILE A 284 10.27 1.07 -0.70
N VAL A 285 11.01 1.64 0.27
CA VAL A 285 10.46 2.31 1.46
C VAL A 285 11.09 3.69 1.60
N THR A 286 10.25 4.71 1.70
CA THR A 286 10.68 6.07 2.04
C THR A 286 10.81 6.18 3.56
N VAL A 287 12.00 6.50 4.08
CA VAL A 287 12.21 6.89 5.48
C VAL A 287 12.41 8.39 5.54
N THR A 288 11.51 9.14 6.19
CA THR A 288 11.47 10.60 6.08
C THR A 288 10.75 11.25 7.27
N GLY A 289 10.65 12.56 7.24
CA GLY A 289 10.03 13.39 8.26
C GLY A 289 11.04 14.27 8.97
N LYS A 290 10.58 15.25 9.72
CA LYS A 290 11.46 16.15 10.49
C LYS A 290 12.20 15.45 11.61
N GLY A 291 11.68 14.32 12.10
CA GLY A 291 12.27 13.54 13.19
C GLY A 291 13.47 12.67 12.76
N VAL A 292 13.89 12.67 11.46
CA VAL A 292 15.11 11.99 11.00
C VAL A 292 16.11 13.00 10.45
N ALA A 293 17.41 12.71 10.61
CA ALA A 293 18.49 13.58 10.17
C ALA A 293 18.75 13.44 8.66
N SER A 294 18.66 12.22 8.12
CA SER A 294 19.00 11.88 6.73
C SER A 294 17.89 11.10 6.06
N PRO A 295 16.82 11.75 5.56
CA PRO A 295 15.78 11.09 4.79
C PRO A 295 16.33 10.33 3.58
N ALA A 296 15.74 9.16 3.26
CA ALA A 296 16.19 8.28 2.18
C ALA A 296 15.03 7.47 1.56
N ASN A 297 15.28 6.92 0.37
CA ASN A 297 14.46 5.89 -0.25
C ASN A 297 15.32 4.61 -0.33
N PHE A 298 14.91 3.57 0.37
CA PHE A 298 15.63 2.32 0.42
C PHE A 298 14.89 1.19 -0.30
N GLU A 299 15.61 0.38 -1.07
CA GLU A 299 15.11 -0.96 -1.41
C GLU A 299 15.56 -1.93 -0.32
N VAL A 300 14.59 -2.45 0.44
CA VAL A 300 14.83 -3.27 1.64
C VAL A 300 14.28 -4.67 1.51
N CYS A 301 14.88 -5.63 2.19
CA CYS A 301 14.30 -6.95 2.40
C CYS A 301 13.02 -6.84 3.25
N ILE A 302 11.94 -7.49 2.83
CA ILE A 302 10.77 -7.67 3.71
C ILE A 302 11.24 -8.40 4.97
N GLY A 303 10.81 -7.93 6.14
CA GLY A 303 11.27 -8.47 7.41
C GLY A 303 12.38 -7.68 8.09
N THR A 304 12.99 -6.68 7.42
CA THR A 304 13.88 -5.70 8.05
C THR A 304 13.13 -4.91 9.10
N SER A 305 13.69 -4.72 10.29
CA SER A 305 13.03 -3.96 11.34
C SER A 305 13.00 -2.45 11.05
N PHE A 306 11.98 -1.76 11.56
CA PHE A 306 11.94 -0.30 11.50
C PHE A 306 13.12 0.32 12.26
N ALA A 307 13.56 -0.31 13.36
CA ALA A 307 14.71 0.15 14.13
C ALA A 307 15.97 0.30 13.28
N GLU A 308 16.32 -0.71 12.46
CA GLU A 308 17.49 -0.68 11.58
C GLU A 308 17.42 0.44 10.55
N LEU A 309 16.24 0.66 9.93
CA LEU A 309 16.05 1.73 8.95
C LEU A 309 16.10 3.12 9.60
N LEU A 310 15.55 3.26 10.79
CA LEU A 310 15.58 4.50 11.57
C LEU A 310 17.00 4.82 12.07
N GLU A 311 17.76 3.81 12.50
CA GLU A 311 19.17 3.96 12.88
C GLU A 311 20.00 4.48 11.69
N ALA A 312 19.81 3.91 10.50
CA ALA A 312 20.52 4.34 9.30
C ALA A 312 20.20 5.79 8.88
N CYS A 313 18.98 6.27 9.16
CA CYS A 313 18.57 7.64 8.87
C CYS A 313 18.90 8.63 10.02
N GLY A 314 19.27 8.15 11.20
CA GLY A 314 19.52 8.96 12.37
C GLY A 314 18.25 9.60 12.93
N VAL A 315 17.67 9.02 13.98
CA VAL A 315 16.51 9.58 14.67
C VAL A 315 16.96 10.78 15.52
N ARG A 316 16.24 11.90 15.42
CA ARG A 316 16.52 13.11 16.19
C ARG A 316 15.97 13.00 17.61
N GLU A 317 16.55 13.73 18.54
CA GLU A 317 16.13 13.74 19.95
C GLU A 317 14.70 14.26 20.15
N ASP A 318 14.23 15.15 19.28
CA ASP A 318 12.88 15.72 19.31
C ASP A 318 11.84 14.89 18.56
N ALA A 319 12.20 13.69 18.07
CA ALA A 319 11.26 12.76 17.46
C ALA A 319 10.24 12.27 18.51
N TYR A 320 8.95 12.34 18.16
CA TYR A 320 7.90 11.94 19.12
C TYR A 320 6.89 10.91 18.57
N LYS A 321 6.80 10.78 17.25
CA LYS A 321 5.84 9.85 16.64
C LYS A 321 6.42 9.22 15.36
N VAL A 322 6.33 7.91 15.28
CA VAL A 322 6.72 7.14 14.09
C VAL A 322 5.46 6.55 13.44
N LEU A 323 5.30 6.71 12.14
CA LEU A 323 4.18 6.17 11.37
C LEU A 323 4.68 5.09 10.42
N SER A 324 3.95 3.99 10.32
CA SER A 324 3.99 3.09 9.17
C SER A 324 3.06 3.64 8.10
N GLY A 325 3.60 4.08 6.96
CA GLY A 325 2.86 4.82 5.93
C GLY A 325 2.92 6.34 6.13
N GLY A 326 2.07 7.07 5.42
CA GLY A 326 2.02 8.54 5.45
C GLY A 326 1.16 9.13 6.58
N PRO A 327 1.14 10.46 6.72
CA PRO A 327 0.46 11.14 7.83
C PRO A 327 -1.07 11.06 7.77
N MET A 328 -1.65 10.78 6.60
CA MET A 328 -3.09 10.81 6.42
C MET A 328 -3.76 9.47 6.71
N MET A 329 -3.16 8.36 6.26
CA MET A 329 -3.72 7.00 6.40
C MET A 329 -2.83 6.05 7.19
N GLY A 330 -1.59 6.42 7.48
CA GLY A 330 -0.62 5.59 8.21
C GLY A 330 -1.04 5.30 9.65
N VAL A 331 -0.34 4.35 10.26
CA VAL A 331 -0.58 3.87 11.62
C VAL A 331 0.62 4.20 12.50
N ALA A 332 0.37 4.86 13.64
CA ALA A 332 1.42 5.15 14.62
C ALA A 332 1.98 3.86 15.22
N GLN A 333 3.30 3.77 15.31
CA GLN A 333 4.01 2.63 15.85
C GLN A 333 4.54 2.96 17.24
N PHE A 334 4.43 2.01 18.17
CA PHE A 334 4.94 2.11 19.52
C PHE A 334 6.16 1.19 19.75
N ASP A 335 6.37 0.24 18.86
CA ASP A 335 7.50 -0.70 18.88
C ASP A 335 8.23 -0.65 17.54
N MET A 336 9.52 -0.34 17.56
CA MET A 336 10.35 -0.26 16.35
C MET A 336 10.92 -1.62 15.93
N ALA A 337 10.69 -2.70 16.69
CA ALA A 337 11.00 -4.05 16.27
C ALA A 337 10.03 -4.58 15.19
N VAL A 338 8.94 -3.85 14.88
CA VAL A 338 8.03 -4.21 13.79
C VAL A 338 8.77 -4.30 12.46
N PRO A 339 8.49 -5.33 11.64
CA PRO A 339 9.17 -5.51 10.36
C PRO A 339 8.53 -4.68 9.24
N VAL A 340 9.33 -4.38 8.22
CA VAL A 340 8.83 -4.03 6.88
C VAL A 340 8.04 -5.21 6.33
N ILE A 341 6.82 -4.94 5.89
CA ILE A 341 5.91 -5.93 5.26
C ILE A 341 5.61 -5.56 3.82
N LYS A 342 4.93 -6.42 3.07
CA LYS A 342 4.54 -6.19 1.67
C LYS A 342 3.82 -4.84 1.45
N GLY A 343 3.06 -4.37 2.44
CA GLY A 343 2.31 -3.10 2.39
C GLY A 343 3.09 -1.86 2.84
N THR A 344 4.27 -1.98 3.42
CA THR A 344 5.05 -0.84 3.92
C THR A 344 5.65 -0.05 2.76
N ASN A 345 5.24 1.20 2.57
CA ASN A 345 5.79 2.10 1.55
C ASN A 345 6.56 3.28 2.14
N ALA A 346 6.37 3.57 3.43
CA ALA A 346 7.09 4.63 4.12
C ALA A 346 7.15 4.41 5.64
N ILE A 347 8.17 5.01 6.24
CA ILE A 347 8.30 5.25 7.67
C ILE A 347 8.44 6.77 7.83
N VAL A 348 7.44 7.42 8.42
CA VAL A 348 7.45 8.87 8.62
C VAL A 348 7.65 9.17 10.11
N VAL A 349 8.67 9.97 10.42
CA VAL A 349 9.00 10.36 11.79
C VAL A 349 8.69 11.83 12.00
N PHE A 350 7.77 12.12 12.91
CA PHE A 350 7.44 13.48 13.30
C PHE A 350 8.31 13.97 14.44
N SER A 351 8.68 15.25 14.39
CA SER A 351 9.30 15.99 15.49
C SER A 351 8.23 16.64 16.37
N GLN A 352 8.61 17.14 17.54
CA GLN A 352 7.71 17.87 18.43
C GLN A 352 7.05 19.10 17.76
N GLU A 353 7.71 19.72 16.78
CA GLU A 353 7.14 20.83 16.00
C GLU A 353 5.89 20.42 15.20
N ASP A 354 5.78 19.16 14.81
CA ASP A 354 4.64 18.63 14.05
C ASP A 354 3.45 18.30 14.95
N ASN A 355 3.60 18.41 16.28
CA ASN A 355 2.55 18.09 17.23
C ASN A 355 1.43 19.14 17.19
N CYS A 356 0.26 18.72 16.74
CA CYS A 356 -0.94 19.56 16.67
C CYS A 356 -2.10 19.03 17.54
N GLU A 357 -1.83 18.13 18.48
CA GLU A 357 -2.83 17.55 19.36
C GLU A 357 -3.40 18.60 20.33
N LYS A 358 -4.69 18.49 20.62
CA LYS A 358 -5.39 19.33 21.59
C LYS A 358 -5.93 18.49 22.73
N ALA A 359 -5.82 18.97 23.94
CA ALA A 359 -6.23 18.25 25.15
C ALA A 359 -7.74 17.95 25.18
N ASN A 360 -8.58 18.88 24.72
CA ASN A 360 -10.05 18.74 24.73
C ASN A 360 -10.64 19.19 23.40
N PRO A 361 -10.68 18.33 22.38
CA PRO A 361 -11.23 18.66 21.07
C PRO A 361 -12.77 18.68 21.12
N HIS A 362 -13.39 19.86 20.93
CA HIS A 362 -14.85 19.99 20.83
C HIS A 362 -15.27 20.46 19.46
N CYS A 363 -16.33 19.84 18.91
CA CYS A 363 -16.89 20.19 17.62
C CYS A 363 -17.58 21.57 17.67
N ILE A 364 -17.07 22.54 16.90
CA ILE A 364 -17.64 23.87 16.76
C ILE A 364 -18.70 23.97 15.62
N ARG A 365 -19.07 22.85 15.01
CA ARG A 365 -20.08 22.72 13.92
C ARG A 365 -19.79 23.60 12.69
N CYS A 366 -18.54 23.84 12.36
CA CYS A 366 -18.15 24.71 11.23
C CYS A 366 -18.39 24.11 9.83
N GLY A 367 -18.70 22.81 9.72
CA GLY A 367 -19.01 22.13 8.45
C GLY A 367 -17.79 21.84 7.55
N LYS A 368 -16.57 22.28 7.87
CA LYS A 368 -15.39 22.10 7.02
C LYS A 368 -15.15 20.64 6.63
N CYS A 369 -15.35 19.70 7.57
CA CYS A 369 -15.18 18.26 7.33
C CYS A 369 -16.14 17.70 6.25
N VAL A 370 -17.34 18.29 6.12
CA VAL A 370 -18.32 17.91 5.08
C VAL A 370 -17.86 18.39 3.70
N GLY A 371 -17.41 19.63 3.59
CA GLY A 371 -16.99 20.23 2.32
C GLY A 371 -15.75 19.56 1.70
N VAL A 372 -14.92 18.88 2.50
CA VAL A 372 -13.73 18.18 1.99
C VAL A 372 -13.90 16.67 1.82
N CYS A 373 -15.06 16.10 2.20
CA CYS A 373 -15.27 14.67 2.09
C CYS A 373 -15.41 14.24 0.63
N PRO A 374 -14.47 13.43 0.06
CA PRO A 374 -14.54 13.00 -1.33
C PRO A 374 -15.63 11.94 -1.57
N MET A 375 -16.23 11.41 -0.48
CA MET A 375 -17.32 10.43 -0.51
C MET A 375 -18.68 11.06 -0.16
N HIS A 376 -18.76 12.40 -0.09
CA HIS A 376 -19.98 13.17 0.22
C HIS A 376 -20.67 12.78 1.54
N LEU A 377 -19.90 12.27 2.50
CA LEU A 377 -20.40 11.89 3.82
C LEU A 377 -20.55 13.13 4.74
N MET A 378 -21.18 12.90 5.88
CA MET A 378 -21.38 13.89 6.93
C MET A 378 -20.52 13.57 8.17
N PRO A 379 -19.18 13.81 8.15
CA PRO A 379 -18.24 13.35 9.19
C PRO A 379 -18.62 13.79 10.59
N LEU A 380 -19.17 14.99 10.76
CA LEU A 380 -19.58 15.51 12.07
C LEU A 380 -20.73 14.69 12.69
N TYR A 381 -21.68 14.21 11.89
CA TYR A 381 -22.77 13.39 12.39
C TYR A 381 -22.33 11.95 12.61
N LEU A 382 -21.51 11.39 11.73
CA LEU A 382 -20.92 10.06 11.92
C LEU A 382 -20.15 9.96 13.25
N HIS A 383 -19.36 10.99 13.58
CA HIS A 383 -18.66 11.06 14.86
C HIS A 383 -19.63 11.09 16.04
N ARG A 384 -20.68 11.90 15.98
CA ARG A 384 -21.69 11.97 17.06
C ARG A 384 -22.48 10.69 17.25
N TYR A 385 -22.84 10.00 16.17
CA TYR A 385 -23.51 8.70 16.27
C TYR A 385 -22.57 7.63 16.83
N GLU A 386 -21.29 7.67 16.49
CA GLU A 386 -20.32 6.75 17.06
C GLU A 386 -20.13 6.99 18.58
N GLU A 387 -20.01 8.24 19.04
CA GLU A 387 -19.94 8.60 20.46
C GLU A 387 -21.21 8.20 21.23
N ALA A 388 -22.36 8.20 20.58
CA ALA A 388 -23.64 7.81 21.17
C ALA A 388 -23.95 6.31 21.06
N ASP A 389 -23.04 5.50 20.48
CA ASP A 389 -23.27 4.08 20.14
C ASP A 389 -24.54 3.82 19.29
N ASP A 390 -24.96 4.84 18.51
CA ASP A 390 -26.09 4.76 17.60
C ASP A 390 -25.71 4.08 16.28
N LEU A 391 -25.76 2.73 16.26
CA LEU A 391 -25.41 1.92 15.10
C LEU A 391 -26.35 2.13 13.92
N GLU A 392 -27.66 2.36 14.18
CA GLU A 392 -28.64 2.66 13.14
C GLU A 392 -28.34 4.01 12.47
N GLY A 393 -27.98 5.02 13.25
CA GLY A 393 -27.53 6.31 12.76
C GLY A 393 -26.27 6.19 11.89
N LEU A 394 -25.29 5.37 12.27
CA LEU A 394 -24.08 5.12 11.49
C LEU A 394 -24.38 4.44 10.15
N GLU A 395 -25.29 3.44 10.12
CA GLU A 395 -25.71 2.79 8.87
C GLU A 395 -26.48 3.76 7.96
N ARG A 396 -27.45 4.47 8.50
CA ARG A 396 -28.27 5.46 7.78
C ARG A 396 -27.41 6.56 7.15
N MET A 397 -26.29 6.92 7.79
CA MET A 397 -25.33 7.92 7.31
C MET A 397 -24.18 7.31 6.49
N HIS A 398 -24.29 6.06 6.08
CA HIS A 398 -23.38 5.36 5.18
C HIS A 398 -21.91 5.32 5.67
N LEU A 399 -21.68 5.07 6.97
CA LEU A 399 -20.31 5.00 7.51
C LEU A 399 -19.40 4.03 6.74
N LEU A 400 -19.95 2.92 6.24
CA LEU A 400 -19.17 1.90 5.52
C LEU A 400 -18.61 2.41 4.18
N ASP A 401 -19.16 3.48 3.60
CA ASP A 401 -18.62 4.11 2.39
C ASP A 401 -17.42 5.04 2.67
N CYS A 402 -17.10 5.32 3.94
CA CYS A 402 -15.93 6.09 4.31
C CYS A 402 -14.64 5.35 3.91
N ILE A 403 -13.79 6.01 3.10
CA ILE A 403 -12.47 5.47 2.67
C ILE A 403 -11.33 5.78 3.65
N GLU A 404 -11.64 6.35 4.82
CA GLU A 404 -10.68 6.67 5.91
C GLU A 404 -9.50 7.54 5.46
N CYS A 405 -9.68 8.36 4.44
CA CYS A 405 -8.62 9.19 3.85
C CYS A 405 -8.07 10.29 4.77
N GLY A 406 -8.72 10.62 5.87
CA GLY A 406 -8.24 11.63 6.82
C GLY A 406 -8.47 13.09 6.43
N SER A 407 -8.98 13.42 5.23
CA SER A 407 -9.22 14.81 4.79
C SER A 407 -10.06 15.61 5.79
N CYS A 408 -11.10 15.01 6.37
CA CYS A 408 -11.96 15.62 7.39
C CYS A 408 -11.22 15.91 8.71
N ALA A 409 -10.36 14.98 9.17
CA ALA A 409 -9.54 15.16 10.38
C ALA A 409 -8.48 16.26 10.17
N TYR A 410 -7.81 16.25 9.01
CA TYR A 410 -6.81 17.26 8.64
C TYR A 410 -7.39 18.69 8.69
N THR A 411 -8.56 18.90 8.08
CA THR A 411 -9.19 20.24 7.99
C THR A 411 -9.89 20.67 9.30
N CYS A 412 -10.04 19.76 10.27
CA CYS A 412 -10.77 20.06 11.50
C CYS A 412 -10.01 21.08 12.38
N PRO A 413 -10.55 22.29 12.63
CA PRO A 413 -9.89 23.28 13.45
C PRO A 413 -9.82 22.88 14.93
N ALA A 414 -10.74 22.02 15.38
CA ALA A 414 -10.78 21.46 16.72
C ALA A 414 -9.87 20.22 16.90
N LYS A 415 -9.28 19.69 15.80
CA LYS A 415 -8.40 18.50 15.82
C LYS A 415 -9.06 17.24 16.40
N ILE A 416 -10.36 17.06 16.11
CA ILE A 416 -11.09 15.84 16.48
C ILE A 416 -10.52 14.64 15.71
N HIS A 417 -10.35 13.52 16.38
CA HIS A 417 -9.86 12.25 15.81
C HIS A 417 -10.94 11.52 15.00
N LEU A 418 -11.46 12.18 13.95
CA LEU A 418 -12.60 11.67 13.17
C LEU A 418 -12.35 10.28 12.56
N VAL A 419 -11.14 10.03 12.05
CA VAL A 419 -10.82 8.73 11.42
C VAL A 419 -10.82 7.60 12.44
N GLN A 420 -10.31 7.83 13.65
CA GLN A 420 -10.34 6.85 14.74
C GLN A 420 -11.77 6.51 15.15
N SER A 421 -12.63 7.54 15.29
CA SER A 421 -14.05 7.36 15.56
C SER A 421 -14.72 6.52 14.45
N PHE A 422 -14.42 6.77 13.17
CA PHE A 422 -14.99 6.00 12.06
C PHE A 422 -14.50 4.56 12.03
N ARG A 423 -13.23 4.31 12.34
CA ARG A 423 -12.70 2.95 12.48
C ARG A 423 -13.39 2.18 13.61
N ALA A 424 -13.57 2.82 14.77
CA ALA A 424 -14.31 2.24 15.89
C ALA A 424 -15.77 1.95 15.50
N GLY A 425 -16.48 2.91 14.90
CA GLY A 425 -17.86 2.73 14.45
C GLY A 425 -18.02 1.61 13.41
N LYS A 426 -17.08 1.51 12.45
CA LYS A 426 -17.07 0.39 11.49
C LYS A 426 -16.87 -0.97 12.16
N GLN A 427 -16.01 -1.03 13.18
CA GLN A 427 -15.82 -2.27 13.95
C GLN A 427 -17.08 -2.65 14.70
N LYS A 428 -17.72 -1.71 15.40
CA LYS A 428 -19.00 -1.91 16.08
C LYS A 428 -20.08 -2.46 15.13
N LEU A 429 -20.19 -1.88 13.93
CA LEU A 429 -21.13 -2.35 12.90
C LEU A 429 -20.84 -3.79 12.43
N ARG A 430 -19.57 -4.15 12.23
CA ARG A 430 -19.17 -5.52 11.85
C ARG A 430 -19.50 -6.51 12.94
N ASP A 431 -19.20 -6.18 14.19
CA ASP A 431 -19.46 -7.05 15.35
C ASP A 431 -20.97 -7.28 15.55
N ALA A 432 -21.79 -6.25 15.36
CA ALA A 432 -23.24 -6.37 15.42
C ALA A 432 -23.77 -7.29 14.31
N LYS A 433 -23.28 -7.14 13.06
CA LYS A 433 -23.67 -8.03 11.95
C LYS A 433 -23.24 -9.47 12.18
N ALA A 434 -22.03 -9.70 12.68
CA ALA A 434 -21.54 -11.04 12.99
C ALA A 434 -22.40 -11.73 14.07
N LYS A 435 -22.82 -11.00 15.10
CA LYS A 435 -23.73 -11.52 16.14
C LYS A 435 -25.09 -11.88 15.56
N ALA A 436 -25.67 -11.02 14.69
CA ALA A 436 -26.96 -11.28 14.05
C ALA A 436 -26.97 -12.48 13.08
N THR A 437 -25.80 -12.82 12.50
CA THR A 437 -25.67 -13.98 11.59
C THR A 437 -25.48 -15.29 12.36
N ASN A 438 -25.01 -15.24 13.61
CA ASN A 438 -24.77 -16.42 14.48
C ASN A 438 -25.95 -16.72 15.45
N SER A 439 -26.95 -15.85 15.46
CA SER A 439 -28.23 -16.03 16.17
C SER A 439 -29.34 -16.52 15.22
#